data_a4f97b1143a500424e0a194f6877040d
#
_entry.id   a4f97b1143a500424e0a194f6877040d
#
_cell.length_a   1.000
_cell.length_b   1.000
_cell.length_c   1.000
_cell.angle_alpha   90.00
_cell.angle_beta   90.00
_cell.angle_gamma   90.00
#
_symmetry.space_group_name_H-M   'P 1'
#
loop_
_entity.id
_entity.type
_entity.pdbx_description
1 polymer ?
#
loop_
_entity_poly.entity_id
_entity_poly.type
_entity_poly.pdbx_seq_one_letter_code
_entity_poly.pdbx_strand_id
1 'polypeptide(L)'
;AVIVLLICLLTRKGYKWFSGYHFTRDPRGFDILPEGTHGTSGFATKRELGEHLELGGVGEVTGMLLGRIKRHPDDPDRYSSYVAHRMKPGENNNILCIGAPGSYKSRGFIIPFLMGCAQRSSSGAPESVIVTDPKAELFEMMAPYFRKKGFYVKAVNFLDMAHSDGWNCLAGLDTNPDLVTTVANTIIQNTSGPKEADDFWSRAELNLLMALIHYVCNKKDERGNLLPLEQRSLGDVYKILAYKSVNEINRTLGELPPEHPAKGPHGLFLKARENLWGNIIIGLGNRLAVFQNPLVDKITRNHDVDLLLPGQRPCAYFVIISAQDSAYRFLSSLFFSLT
;
A
#
# COMPACT_ATOMS: atom_id res chain seq x y z
N ALA A 1 9.78 9.90 -66.98
CA ALA A 1 9.97 10.57 -65.66
C ALA A 1 8.94 10.04 -64.64
N VAL A 2 7.62 10.03 -64.92
CA VAL A 2 6.55 9.60 -63.98
C VAL A 2 6.67 8.14 -63.57
N ILE A 3 7.01 7.22 -64.49
CA ILE A 3 7.18 5.81 -64.23
C ILE A 3 8.40 5.55 -63.31
N VAL A 4 9.46 6.26 -63.50
CA VAL A 4 10.67 6.19 -62.64
C VAL A 4 10.37 6.70 -61.23
N LEU A 5 9.58 7.75 -61.12
CA LEU A 5 9.13 8.30 -59.82
C LEU A 5 8.21 7.32 -59.11
N LEU A 6 7.29 6.64 -59.84
CA LEU A 6 6.42 5.62 -59.26
C LEU A 6 7.19 4.38 -58.80
N ILE A 7 8.19 3.93 -59.57
CA ILE A 7 9.08 2.84 -59.19
C ILE A 7 9.94 3.21 -58.01
N CYS A 8 10.42 4.45 -57.95
CA CYS A 8 11.12 4.97 -56.77
C CYS A 8 10.25 5.07 -55.51
N LEU A 9 8.98 5.43 -55.65
CA LEU A 9 8.02 5.47 -54.54
C LEU A 9 7.59 4.07 -54.06
N LEU A 10 7.51 3.10 -54.95
CA LEU A 10 7.11 1.74 -54.64
C LEU A 10 8.26 0.83 -54.19
N THR A 11 9.51 1.24 -54.41
CA THR A 11 10.66 0.49 -53.93
C THR A 11 11.13 1.01 -52.56
N ARG A 12 11.62 0.11 -51.71
CA ARG A 12 12.17 0.46 -50.41
C ARG A 12 13.32 1.49 -50.50
N LYS A 13 14.05 1.53 -51.63
CA LYS A 13 15.07 2.53 -51.95
C LYS A 13 14.47 3.92 -52.29
N GLY A 14 13.39 3.94 -53.04
CA GLY A 14 12.69 5.18 -53.38
C GLY A 14 11.98 5.82 -52.19
N TYR A 15 11.36 5.02 -51.34
CA TYR A 15 10.78 5.47 -50.10
C TYR A 15 11.85 6.09 -49.15
N LYS A 16 13.03 5.45 -49.06
CA LYS A 16 14.18 5.98 -48.32
C LYS A 16 14.65 7.34 -48.86
N TRP A 17 14.72 7.48 -50.17
CA TRP A 17 15.19 8.71 -50.80
C TRP A 17 14.19 9.86 -50.66
N PHE A 18 12.88 9.56 -50.73
CA PHE A 18 11.82 10.56 -50.67
C PHE A 18 11.47 10.98 -49.20
N SER A 19 11.54 10.04 -48.25
CA SER A 19 11.20 10.30 -46.85
C SER A 19 12.35 10.74 -45.99
N GLY A 20 13.60 10.69 -46.52
CA GLY A 20 14.80 10.97 -45.71
C GLY A 20 15.11 9.90 -44.63
N TYR A 21 14.32 8.80 -44.63
CA TYR A 21 14.51 7.74 -43.65
C TYR A 21 15.59 6.76 -44.07
N HIS A 22 16.66 6.66 -43.28
CA HIS A 22 17.69 5.65 -43.43
C HIS A 22 17.44 4.50 -42.44
N PHE A 23 16.86 3.40 -42.94
CA PHE A 23 16.71 2.19 -42.15
C PHE A 23 18.03 1.42 -42.15
N THR A 24 18.70 1.29 -41.02
CA THR A 24 19.77 0.33 -40.82
C THR A 24 19.19 -0.96 -40.21
N ARG A 25 19.61 -2.12 -40.74
CA ARG A 25 19.21 -3.39 -40.13
C ARG A 25 20.18 -3.78 -39.03
N ASP A 26 19.64 -4.13 -37.90
CA ASP A 26 20.34 -4.80 -36.83
C ASP A 26 20.71 -6.23 -37.28
N PRO A 27 21.82 -6.85 -36.76
CA PRO A 27 22.21 -8.23 -37.10
C PRO A 27 21.13 -9.28 -36.89
N ARG A 28 20.14 -9.02 -36.06
CA ARG A 28 18.96 -9.87 -35.79
C ARG A 28 17.82 -9.69 -36.80
N GLY A 29 17.99 -8.80 -37.79
CA GLY A 29 17.01 -8.58 -38.86
C GLY A 29 15.94 -7.52 -38.57
N PHE A 30 16.01 -6.81 -37.46
CA PHE A 30 15.10 -5.69 -37.17
C PHE A 30 15.49 -4.43 -37.93
N ASP A 31 14.49 -3.66 -38.34
CA ASP A 31 14.74 -2.33 -38.91
C ASP A 31 15.01 -1.35 -37.76
N ILE A 32 16.19 -0.74 -37.76
CA ILE A 32 16.51 0.35 -36.83
C ILE A 32 15.94 1.63 -37.41
N LEU A 33 15.00 2.26 -36.70
CA LEU A 33 14.46 3.56 -37.07
C LEU A 33 15.47 4.65 -36.79
N PRO A 34 15.55 5.70 -37.63
CA PRO A 34 16.44 6.83 -37.38
C PRO A 34 16.06 7.53 -36.07
N GLU A 35 17.07 8.15 -35.45
CA GLU A 35 16.87 8.97 -34.25
C GLU A 35 15.77 10.01 -34.48
N GLY A 36 14.88 10.16 -33.50
CA GLY A 36 13.76 11.10 -33.55
C GLY A 36 12.44 10.60 -34.12
N THR A 37 12.35 9.36 -34.65
CA THR A 37 11.10 8.82 -35.19
C THR A 37 10.01 8.67 -34.13
N HIS A 38 10.37 8.37 -32.89
CA HIS A 38 9.47 8.27 -31.73
C HIS A 38 9.75 9.31 -30.65
N GLY A 39 10.43 10.39 -31.00
CA GLY A 39 10.87 11.44 -30.08
C GLY A 39 12.40 11.53 -30.00
N THR A 40 12.89 12.59 -29.39
CA THR A 40 14.30 12.89 -29.23
C THR A 40 14.73 12.77 -27.77
N SER A 41 14.36 11.68 -27.09
CA SER A 41 14.80 11.45 -25.72
C SER A 41 16.26 11.01 -25.69
N GLY A 42 17.04 11.59 -24.83
CA GLY A 42 18.44 11.24 -24.56
C GLY A 42 18.71 11.26 -23.06
N PHE A 43 19.94 10.90 -22.67
CA PHE A 43 20.37 11.11 -21.29
C PHE A 43 20.55 12.60 -21.03
N ALA A 44 19.97 13.07 -19.92
CA ALA A 44 20.06 14.47 -19.50
C ALA A 44 21.52 14.88 -19.25
N THR A 45 21.88 16.07 -19.71
CA THR A 45 23.16 16.69 -19.41
C THR A 45 23.22 17.11 -17.93
N LYS A 46 24.43 17.33 -17.40
CA LYS A 46 24.60 17.80 -16.01
C LYS A 46 23.88 19.14 -15.75
N ARG A 47 23.76 20.01 -16.76
CA ARG A 47 23.02 21.26 -16.66
C ARG A 47 21.53 21.02 -16.53
N GLU A 48 20.94 20.22 -17.39
CA GLU A 48 19.51 19.84 -17.34
C GLU A 48 19.16 19.11 -16.03
N LEU A 49 20.04 18.22 -15.56
CA LEU A 49 19.86 17.60 -14.24
C LEU A 49 19.82 18.65 -13.13
N GLY A 50 20.69 19.68 -13.16
CA GLY A 50 20.70 20.75 -12.14
C GLY A 50 19.46 21.64 -12.16
N GLU A 51 18.71 21.70 -13.28
CA GLU A 51 17.46 22.44 -13.38
C GLU A 51 16.30 21.74 -12.63
N HIS A 52 16.30 20.40 -12.61
CA HIS A 52 15.24 19.57 -12.07
C HIS A 52 15.60 18.85 -10.76
N LEU A 53 16.88 18.57 -10.56
CA LEU A 53 17.39 17.82 -9.42
C LEU A 53 18.34 18.69 -8.58
N GLU A 54 18.53 18.28 -7.33
CA GLU A 54 19.52 18.85 -6.42
C GLU A 54 20.86 18.16 -6.64
N LEU A 55 21.92 18.96 -6.86
CA LEU A 55 23.29 18.49 -7.01
C LEU A 55 24.15 19.11 -5.92
N GLY A 56 24.89 18.30 -5.17
CA GLY A 56 25.73 18.81 -4.07
C GLY A 56 26.72 17.80 -3.54
N GLY A 57 27.55 18.22 -2.59
CA GLY A 57 28.47 17.36 -1.84
C GLY A 57 27.80 16.50 -0.79
N VAL A 58 28.62 15.75 -0.06
CA VAL A 58 28.15 14.97 1.11
C VAL A 58 27.56 15.90 2.17
N GLY A 59 26.30 15.70 2.54
CA GLY A 59 25.62 16.54 3.54
C GLY A 59 25.06 17.86 3.01
N GLU A 60 25.30 18.21 1.74
CA GLU A 60 24.73 19.40 1.10
C GLU A 60 23.35 19.14 0.47
N VAL A 61 23.10 17.92 -0.03
CA VAL A 61 21.82 17.54 -0.62
C VAL A 61 20.81 17.21 0.49
N THR A 62 19.63 17.82 0.40
CA THR A 62 18.56 17.68 1.39
C THR A 62 17.39 16.83 0.86
N GLY A 63 17.30 16.65 -0.45
CA GLY A 63 16.25 15.88 -1.10
C GLY A 63 16.46 14.36 -1.02
N MET A 64 15.62 13.65 -1.77
CA MET A 64 15.67 12.19 -1.87
C MET A 64 16.87 11.77 -2.71
N LEU A 65 17.82 11.07 -2.11
CA LEU A 65 19.06 10.65 -2.78
C LEU A 65 18.78 9.63 -3.89
N LEU A 66 19.15 9.96 -5.13
CA LEU A 66 19.01 9.10 -6.30
C LEU A 66 20.32 8.41 -6.70
N GLY A 67 21.46 9.03 -6.42
CA GLY A 67 22.75 8.47 -6.81
C GLY A 67 23.89 9.49 -6.75
N ARG A 68 24.94 9.21 -7.52
CA ARG A 68 26.12 10.09 -7.64
C ARG A 68 26.54 10.23 -9.10
N ILE A 69 27.02 11.42 -9.49
CA ILE A 69 27.58 11.68 -10.80
C ILE A 69 29.09 11.62 -10.71
N LYS A 70 29.73 10.89 -11.61
CA LYS A 70 31.20 10.87 -11.76
C LYS A 70 31.70 12.23 -12.23
N ARG A 71 32.91 12.60 -11.78
CA ARG A 71 33.57 13.83 -12.22
C ARG A 71 34.11 13.68 -13.66
N HIS A 72 34.61 12.49 -13.99
CA HIS A 72 35.11 12.12 -15.30
C HIS A 72 34.67 10.68 -15.63
N PRO A 73 34.29 10.37 -16.89
CA PRO A 73 33.88 9.02 -17.27
C PRO A 73 34.91 7.93 -16.97
N ASP A 74 36.18 8.26 -17.12
CA ASP A 74 37.33 7.33 -16.98
C ASP A 74 37.86 7.23 -15.54
N ASP A 75 37.29 7.97 -14.58
CA ASP A 75 37.70 7.90 -13.18
C ASP A 75 36.70 7.04 -12.39
N PRO A 76 37.02 5.76 -12.08
CA PRO A 76 36.06 4.85 -11.43
C PRO A 76 35.71 5.26 -10.00
N ASP A 77 36.59 6.00 -9.32
CA ASP A 77 36.47 6.25 -7.87
C ASP A 77 36.14 7.70 -7.48
N ARG A 78 36.16 8.63 -8.44
CA ARG A 78 35.93 10.05 -8.15
C ARG A 78 34.54 10.52 -8.56
N TYR A 79 33.64 10.59 -7.60
CA TYR A 79 32.32 11.19 -7.75
C TYR A 79 32.40 12.66 -7.33
N SER A 80 31.87 13.56 -8.17
CA SER A 80 31.87 14.99 -7.92
C SER A 80 30.66 15.50 -7.17
N SER A 81 29.53 14.84 -7.31
CA SER A 81 28.27 15.31 -6.73
C SER A 81 27.32 14.16 -6.44
N TYR A 82 26.57 14.27 -5.37
CA TYR A 82 25.34 13.51 -5.16
C TYR A 82 24.21 14.13 -5.97
N VAL A 83 23.26 13.30 -6.38
CA VAL A 83 22.05 13.68 -7.10
C VAL A 83 20.87 13.33 -6.21
N ALA A 84 20.03 14.31 -5.91
CA ALA A 84 18.83 14.10 -5.13
C ALA A 84 17.62 14.72 -5.84
N HIS A 85 16.47 14.10 -5.67
CA HIS A 85 15.20 14.66 -6.10
C HIS A 85 14.76 15.74 -5.10
N ARG A 86 14.48 16.96 -5.62
CA ARG A 86 13.91 18.02 -4.80
C ARG A 86 12.48 17.67 -4.42
N MET A 87 12.23 17.55 -3.14
CA MET A 87 10.87 17.32 -2.64
C MET A 87 10.15 18.67 -2.54
N LYS A 88 9.42 19.03 -3.57
CA LYS A 88 8.64 20.27 -3.58
C LYS A 88 7.17 19.99 -3.27
N PRO A 89 6.51 20.83 -2.46
CA PRO A 89 5.07 20.75 -2.25
C PRO A 89 4.32 20.80 -3.57
N GLY A 90 3.37 19.91 -3.77
CA GLY A 90 2.53 19.86 -4.99
C GLY A 90 3.14 19.15 -6.20
N GLU A 91 4.42 18.72 -6.13
CA GLU A 91 5.01 17.85 -7.15
C GLU A 91 4.85 16.36 -6.77
N ASN A 92 4.81 15.49 -7.78
CA ASN A 92 4.76 14.03 -7.56
C ASN A 92 6.17 13.53 -7.17
N ASN A 93 6.29 13.05 -5.93
CA ASN A 93 7.53 12.52 -5.38
C ASN A 93 7.62 10.98 -5.46
N ASN A 94 6.74 10.31 -6.21
CA ASN A 94 6.76 8.86 -6.36
C ASN A 94 7.97 8.41 -7.17
N ILE A 95 8.66 7.38 -6.69
CA ILE A 95 9.82 6.78 -7.38
C ILE A 95 9.57 5.30 -7.62
N LEU A 96 9.74 4.86 -8.86
CA LEU A 96 9.72 3.46 -9.24
C LEU A 96 11.15 2.97 -9.51
N CYS A 97 11.65 2.07 -8.66
CA CYS A 97 12.96 1.45 -8.79
C CYS A 97 12.82 0.05 -9.39
N ILE A 98 13.29 -0.13 -10.65
CA ILE A 98 13.21 -1.40 -11.38
C ILE A 98 14.61 -2.02 -11.49
N GLY A 99 14.69 -3.33 -11.28
CA GLY A 99 15.93 -4.08 -11.43
C GLY A 99 15.73 -5.58 -11.17
N ALA A 100 16.59 -6.41 -11.77
CA ALA A 100 16.59 -7.85 -11.57
C ALA A 100 16.87 -8.24 -10.10
N PRO A 101 16.55 -9.46 -9.65
CA PRO A 101 17.04 -9.98 -8.38
C PRO A 101 18.57 -9.84 -8.28
N GLY A 102 19.09 -9.43 -7.12
CA GLY A 102 20.53 -9.21 -6.92
C GLY A 102 21.08 -7.88 -7.46
N SER A 103 20.27 -7.03 -8.12
CA SER A 103 20.74 -5.72 -8.66
C SER A 103 20.92 -4.62 -7.59
N TYR A 104 21.04 -4.97 -6.33
CA TYR A 104 21.26 -4.06 -5.20
C TYR A 104 20.19 -2.99 -4.98
N LYS A 105 18.94 -3.17 -5.44
CA LYS A 105 17.84 -2.20 -5.23
C LYS A 105 17.68 -1.78 -3.77
N SER A 106 17.63 -2.75 -2.87
CA SER A 106 17.46 -2.46 -1.43
C SER A 106 18.67 -1.71 -0.87
N ARG A 107 19.89 -2.20 -1.13
CA ARG A 107 21.14 -1.58 -0.62
C ARG A 107 21.50 -0.28 -1.32
N GLY A 108 21.23 -0.18 -2.62
CA GLY A 108 21.62 0.98 -3.44
C GLY A 108 20.61 2.12 -3.41
N PHE A 109 19.34 1.86 -3.12
CA PHE A 109 18.30 2.87 -3.15
C PHE A 109 17.46 2.90 -1.86
N ILE A 110 16.79 1.78 -1.47
CA ILE A 110 15.84 1.79 -0.37
C ILE A 110 16.48 2.14 0.98
N ILE A 111 17.61 1.52 1.32
CA ILE A 111 18.30 1.79 2.59
C ILE A 111 18.83 3.23 2.65
N PRO A 112 19.54 3.75 1.62
CA PRO A 112 19.94 5.16 1.59
C PRO A 112 18.77 6.13 1.67
N PHE A 113 17.64 5.82 1.04
CA PHE A 113 16.41 6.60 1.13
C PHE A 113 15.88 6.66 2.58
N LEU A 114 15.73 5.51 3.24
CA LEU A 114 15.28 5.42 4.64
C LEU A 114 16.24 6.13 5.61
N MET A 115 17.55 6.02 5.38
CA MET A 115 18.56 6.77 6.15
C MET A 115 18.42 8.28 5.94
N GLY A 116 18.13 8.71 4.72
CA GLY A 116 17.87 10.11 4.38
C GLY A 116 16.64 10.66 5.11
N CYS A 117 15.52 9.92 5.16
CA CYS A 117 14.33 10.29 5.93
C CYS A 117 14.65 10.51 7.42
N ALA A 118 15.40 9.57 8.00
CA ALA A 118 15.81 9.69 9.41
C ALA A 118 16.75 10.87 9.66
N GLN A 119 17.59 11.22 8.69
CA GLN A 119 18.51 12.36 8.80
C GLN A 119 17.78 13.70 8.70
N ARG A 120 16.87 13.84 7.73
CA ARG A 120 16.03 15.03 7.56
C ARG A 120 15.16 15.29 8.80
N SER A 121 14.55 14.24 9.35
CA SER A 121 13.77 14.34 10.58
C SER A 121 14.62 14.84 11.77
N SER A 122 15.86 14.39 11.89
CA SER A 122 16.80 14.87 12.91
C SER A 122 17.21 16.32 12.73
N SER A 123 17.08 16.88 11.51
CA SER A 123 17.40 18.26 11.17
C SER A 123 16.21 19.22 11.35
N GLY A 124 15.12 18.76 11.97
CA GLY A 124 13.93 19.58 12.26
C GLY A 124 12.83 19.55 11.22
N ALA A 125 12.98 18.73 10.15
CA ALA A 125 11.91 18.41 9.21
C ALA A 125 11.34 17.02 9.57
N PRO A 126 10.28 16.93 10.37
CA PRO A 126 9.75 15.66 10.83
C PRO A 126 9.20 14.85 9.63
N GLU A 127 9.74 13.66 9.47
CA GLU A 127 9.27 12.69 8.48
C GLU A 127 8.95 11.38 9.19
N SER A 128 7.90 10.71 8.75
CA SER A 128 7.58 9.36 9.17
C SER A 128 7.69 8.42 7.99
N VAL A 129 7.99 7.16 8.23
CA VAL A 129 8.10 6.15 7.19
C VAL A 129 7.20 4.95 7.51
N ILE A 130 6.52 4.44 6.47
CA ILE A 130 5.77 3.19 6.52
C ILE A 130 6.35 2.29 5.44
N VAL A 131 6.83 1.11 5.84
CA VAL A 131 7.62 0.22 4.98
C VAL A 131 6.94 -1.12 4.86
N THR A 132 6.64 -1.54 3.63
CA THR A 132 6.29 -2.94 3.35
C THR A 132 7.57 -3.75 3.21
N ASP A 133 7.76 -4.75 4.07
CA ASP A 133 8.98 -5.55 4.13
C ASP A 133 8.68 -7.06 4.03
N PRO A 134 8.67 -7.65 2.82
CA PRO A 134 8.27 -9.04 2.63
C PRO A 134 9.19 -10.08 3.29
N LYS A 135 10.37 -9.69 3.74
CA LYS A 135 11.39 -10.59 4.30
C LYS A 135 11.88 -10.22 5.69
N ALA A 136 11.37 -9.14 6.27
CA ALA A 136 11.87 -8.53 7.50
C ALA A 136 13.31 -7.99 7.43
N GLU A 137 13.99 -8.07 6.27
CA GLU A 137 15.38 -7.62 6.11
C GLU A 137 15.55 -6.12 6.38
N LEU A 138 14.59 -5.29 5.95
CA LEU A 138 14.63 -3.85 6.18
C LEU A 138 14.36 -3.52 7.65
N PHE A 139 13.44 -4.23 8.29
CA PHE A 139 13.17 -4.08 9.72
C PHE A 139 14.42 -4.41 10.55
N GLU A 140 15.04 -5.57 10.31
CA GLU A 140 16.25 -5.98 11.05
C GLU A 140 17.39 -4.97 10.93
N MET A 141 17.62 -4.46 9.71
CA MET A 141 18.71 -3.51 9.46
C MET A 141 18.40 -2.09 9.94
N MET A 142 17.17 -1.61 9.74
CA MET A 142 16.85 -0.20 9.89
C MET A 142 16.18 0.15 11.23
N ALA A 143 15.50 -0.79 11.89
CA ALA A 143 14.84 -0.51 13.17
C ALA A 143 15.81 -0.03 14.25
N PRO A 144 17.01 -0.62 14.45
CA PRO A 144 17.99 -0.09 15.42
C PRO A 144 18.45 1.33 15.07
N TYR A 145 18.63 1.62 13.78
CA TYR A 145 19.03 2.93 13.29
C TYR A 145 17.95 3.99 13.58
N PHE A 146 16.68 3.70 13.24
CA PHE A 146 15.56 4.59 13.51
C PHE A 146 15.36 4.84 15.00
N ARG A 147 15.47 3.80 15.85
CA ARG A 147 15.40 3.96 17.31
C ARG A 147 16.51 4.88 17.83
N LYS A 148 17.75 4.72 17.33
CA LYS A 148 18.88 5.60 17.68
C LYS A 148 18.63 7.05 17.26
N LYS A 149 17.85 7.29 16.20
CA LYS A 149 17.44 8.61 15.70
C LYS A 149 16.20 9.18 16.41
N GLY A 150 15.66 8.49 17.40
CA GLY A 150 14.51 8.96 18.19
C GLY A 150 13.14 8.66 17.58
N PHE A 151 13.07 7.83 16.54
CA PHE A 151 11.81 7.41 15.96
C PHE A 151 11.04 6.45 16.86
N TYR A 152 9.72 6.57 16.85
CA TYR A 152 8.84 5.53 17.38
C TYR A 152 8.74 4.39 16.35
N VAL A 153 9.35 3.25 16.69
CA VAL A 153 9.49 2.12 15.77
C VAL A 153 8.55 1.01 16.16
N LYS A 154 7.69 0.59 15.24
CA LYS A 154 6.74 -0.51 15.40
C LYS A 154 6.76 -1.44 14.19
N ALA A 155 6.40 -2.72 14.40
CA ALA A 155 6.32 -3.71 13.35
C ALA A 155 5.07 -4.58 13.47
N VAL A 156 4.18 -4.50 12.48
CA VAL A 156 3.09 -5.48 12.31
C VAL A 156 3.65 -6.64 11.48
N ASN A 157 3.87 -7.78 12.13
CA ASN A 157 4.59 -8.91 11.54
C ASN A 157 3.67 -10.11 11.33
N PHE A 158 3.25 -10.34 10.09
CA PHE A 158 2.43 -11.49 9.71
C PHE A 158 3.25 -12.76 9.40
N LEU A 159 4.59 -12.68 9.37
CA LEU A 159 5.48 -13.84 9.26
C LEU A 159 5.75 -14.49 10.62
N ASP A 160 5.98 -13.65 11.63
CA ASP A 160 6.21 -14.08 13.02
C ASP A 160 5.27 -13.29 13.95
N MET A 161 4.03 -13.74 14.00
CA MET A 161 2.96 -13.08 14.75
C MET A 161 3.17 -13.13 16.27
N ALA A 162 3.99 -14.05 16.75
CA ALA A 162 4.29 -14.14 18.18
C ALA A 162 5.07 -12.91 18.67
N HIS A 163 5.89 -12.31 17.80
CA HIS A 163 6.73 -11.15 18.05
C HIS A 163 6.24 -9.90 17.31
N SER A 164 4.96 -9.83 16.97
CA SER A 164 4.34 -8.69 16.31
C SER A 164 3.83 -7.67 17.31
N ASP A 165 3.97 -6.38 16.98
CA ASP A 165 3.14 -5.32 17.57
C ASP A 165 1.68 -5.49 17.13
N GLY A 166 0.74 -5.10 17.97
CA GLY A 166 -0.69 -5.17 17.70
C GLY A 166 -1.20 -3.97 16.90
N TRP A 167 -2.14 -4.24 16.00
CA TRP A 167 -2.86 -3.20 15.27
C TRP A 167 -4.34 -3.56 15.13
N ASN A 168 -5.18 -2.89 15.91
CA ASN A 168 -6.63 -3.03 15.84
C ASN A 168 -7.20 -2.01 14.83
N CYS A 169 -7.65 -2.51 13.68
CA CYS A 169 -8.19 -1.68 12.62
C CYS A 169 -9.56 -1.05 12.94
N LEU A 170 -10.19 -1.44 14.05
CA LEU A 170 -11.43 -0.84 14.53
C LEU A 170 -11.21 0.29 15.53
N ALA A 171 -9.95 0.62 15.87
CA ALA A 171 -9.63 1.73 16.74
C ALA A 171 -10.12 3.06 16.12
N GLY A 172 -10.84 3.86 16.93
CA GLY A 172 -11.36 5.17 16.50
C GLY A 172 -12.64 5.12 15.64
N LEU A 173 -13.14 3.95 15.26
CA LEU A 173 -14.38 3.86 14.44
C LEU A 173 -15.65 4.21 15.24
N ASP A 174 -15.60 4.18 16.55
CA ASP A 174 -16.65 4.67 17.43
C ASP A 174 -16.83 6.20 17.33
N THR A 175 -15.76 6.93 17.07
CA THR A 175 -15.76 8.39 16.89
C THR A 175 -15.84 8.83 15.43
N ASN A 176 -15.47 7.96 14.49
CA ASN A 176 -15.51 8.22 13.04
C ASN A 176 -16.22 7.06 12.29
N PRO A 177 -17.55 7.01 12.35
CA PRO A 177 -18.34 5.91 11.79
C PRO A 177 -18.24 5.79 10.26
N ASP A 178 -17.87 6.86 9.55
CA ASP A 178 -17.73 6.84 8.08
C ASP A 178 -16.61 5.88 7.62
N LEU A 179 -15.56 5.71 8.43
CA LEU A 179 -14.49 4.75 8.16
C LEU A 179 -14.94 3.29 8.20
N VAL A 180 -16.08 2.97 8.85
CA VAL A 180 -16.65 1.61 8.86
C VAL A 180 -16.93 1.13 7.44
N THR A 181 -17.43 2.02 6.59
CA THR A 181 -17.67 1.71 5.17
C THR A 181 -16.36 1.38 4.43
N THR A 182 -15.30 2.15 4.69
CA THR A 182 -13.97 1.89 4.10
C THR A 182 -13.41 0.55 4.56
N VAL A 183 -13.45 0.27 5.87
CA VAL A 183 -12.97 -1.02 6.43
C VAL A 183 -13.75 -2.19 5.82
N ALA A 184 -15.08 -2.13 5.83
CA ALA A 184 -15.92 -3.21 5.33
C ALA A 184 -15.73 -3.44 3.82
N ASN A 185 -15.69 -2.37 3.01
CA ASN A 185 -15.42 -2.47 1.57
C ASN A 185 -14.04 -3.07 1.29
N THR A 186 -13.01 -2.63 1.99
CA THR A 186 -11.64 -3.16 1.83
C THR A 186 -11.60 -4.65 2.13
N ILE A 187 -12.28 -5.12 3.18
CA ILE A 187 -12.37 -6.54 3.50
C ILE A 187 -13.06 -7.31 2.36
N ILE A 188 -14.25 -6.88 1.94
CA ILE A 188 -15.01 -7.56 0.88
C ILE A 188 -14.20 -7.59 -0.42
N GLN A 189 -13.64 -6.48 -0.89
CA GLN A 189 -12.88 -6.41 -2.14
C GLN A 189 -11.63 -7.29 -2.13
N ASN A 190 -10.87 -7.30 -1.04
CA ASN A 190 -9.62 -8.07 -0.96
C ASN A 190 -9.84 -9.57 -0.66
N THR A 191 -11.04 -9.97 -0.30
CA THR A 191 -11.41 -11.38 -0.06
C THR A 191 -12.33 -11.96 -1.13
N SER A 192 -12.79 -11.13 -2.10
CA SER A 192 -13.60 -11.57 -3.25
C SER A 192 -12.70 -12.05 -4.39
N GLY A 193 -13.21 -13.04 -5.15
CA GLY A 193 -12.63 -13.41 -6.44
C GLY A 193 -12.83 -12.31 -7.50
N PRO A 194 -12.11 -12.36 -8.64
CA PRO A 194 -12.15 -11.31 -9.67
C PRO A 194 -13.52 -11.02 -10.30
N LYS A 195 -14.50 -11.91 -10.14
CA LYS A 195 -15.88 -11.79 -10.65
C LYS A 195 -16.94 -11.58 -9.59
N GLU A 196 -16.60 -11.63 -8.30
CA GLU A 196 -17.56 -11.66 -7.20
C GLU A 196 -17.76 -10.31 -6.49
N ALA A 197 -16.90 -9.33 -6.78
CA ALA A 197 -16.85 -8.09 -5.98
C ALA A 197 -18.09 -7.20 -6.08
N ASP A 198 -18.96 -7.38 -7.08
CA ASP A 198 -20.11 -6.50 -7.34
C ASP A 198 -21.44 -7.26 -7.50
N ASP A 199 -21.55 -8.47 -6.94
CA ASP A 199 -22.74 -9.26 -7.00
C ASP A 199 -23.69 -9.01 -5.78
N PHE A 200 -24.87 -9.63 -5.84
CA PHE A 200 -25.86 -9.57 -4.75
C PHE A 200 -25.29 -10.06 -3.42
N TRP A 201 -24.48 -11.13 -3.44
CA TRP A 201 -23.94 -11.76 -2.24
C TRP A 201 -22.96 -10.83 -1.53
N SER A 202 -22.00 -10.28 -2.27
CA SER A 202 -21.01 -9.35 -1.72
C SER A 202 -21.66 -8.09 -1.13
N ARG A 203 -22.73 -7.58 -1.76
CA ARG A 203 -23.49 -6.44 -1.20
C ARG A 203 -24.23 -6.80 0.09
N ALA A 204 -24.83 -8.00 0.16
CA ALA A 204 -25.51 -8.44 1.36
C ALA A 204 -24.53 -8.72 2.52
N GLU A 205 -23.40 -9.36 2.22
CA GLU A 205 -22.28 -9.56 3.16
C GLU A 205 -21.72 -8.23 3.66
N LEU A 206 -21.52 -7.25 2.76
CA LEU A 206 -21.07 -5.91 3.12
C LEU A 206 -22.00 -5.25 4.14
N ASN A 207 -23.31 -5.27 3.90
CA ASN A 207 -24.27 -4.67 4.81
C ASN A 207 -24.27 -5.37 6.19
N LEU A 208 -24.20 -6.70 6.23
CA LEU A 208 -24.08 -7.43 7.48
C LEU A 208 -22.78 -7.11 8.20
N LEU A 209 -21.65 -7.07 7.47
CA LEU A 209 -20.34 -6.72 8.03
C LEU A 209 -20.34 -5.31 8.64
N MET A 210 -20.87 -4.32 7.93
CA MET A 210 -21.01 -2.96 8.45
C MET A 210 -21.85 -2.91 9.73
N ALA A 211 -22.98 -3.63 9.75
CA ALA A 211 -23.84 -3.71 10.95
C ALA A 211 -23.09 -4.31 12.13
N LEU A 212 -22.33 -5.39 11.91
CA LEU A 212 -21.56 -6.07 12.97
C LEU A 212 -20.39 -5.22 13.45
N ILE A 213 -19.66 -4.53 12.54
CA ILE A 213 -18.58 -3.61 12.93
C ILE A 213 -19.15 -2.48 13.79
N HIS A 214 -20.23 -1.83 13.35
CA HIS A 214 -20.88 -0.79 14.15
C HIS A 214 -21.32 -1.30 15.51
N TYR A 215 -21.89 -2.50 15.57
CA TYR A 215 -22.29 -3.12 16.83
C TYR A 215 -21.09 -3.34 17.76
N VAL A 216 -20.00 -3.92 17.26
CA VAL A 216 -18.79 -4.21 18.06
C VAL A 216 -18.10 -2.93 18.51
N CYS A 217 -17.96 -1.92 17.64
CA CYS A 217 -17.33 -0.64 17.97
C CYS A 217 -18.09 0.14 19.06
N ASN A 218 -19.41 0.01 19.10
CA ASN A 218 -20.27 0.74 20.05
C ASN A 218 -20.75 -0.12 21.23
N LYS A 219 -20.15 -1.30 21.42
CA LYS A 219 -20.51 -2.19 22.51
C LYS A 219 -20.18 -1.58 23.88
N LYS A 220 -21.16 -1.59 24.79
CA LYS A 220 -21.09 -0.99 26.11
C LYS A 220 -21.16 -2.05 27.21
N ASP A 221 -20.60 -1.73 28.37
CA ASP A 221 -20.78 -2.48 29.61
C ASP A 221 -22.16 -2.22 30.25
N GLU A 222 -22.44 -2.89 31.36
CA GLU A 222 -23.70 -2.71 32.11
C GLU A 222 -23.89 -1.29 32.68
N ARG A 223 -22.82 -0.50 32.77
CA ARG A 223 -22.81 0.88 33.24
C ARG A 223 -22.96 1.90 32.12
N GLY A 224 -23.05 1.43 30.85
CA GLY A 224 -23.18 2.27 29.66
C GLY A 224 -21.88 2.83 29.10
N ASN A 225 -20.71 2.44 29.65
CA ASN A 225 -19.39 2.82 29.12
C ASN A 225 -19.00 1.91 27.95
N LEU A 226 -18.28 2.46 26.96
CA LEU A 226 -17.70 1.64 25.89
C LEU A 226 -16.76 0.57 26.47
N LEU A 227 -16.84 -0.64 25.94
CA LEU A 227 -15.90 -1.70 26.31
C LEU A 227 -14.47 -1.28 25.92
N PRO A 228 -13.45 -1.80 26.62
CA PRO A 228 -12.06 -1.63 26.22
C PRO A 228 -11.84 -2.02 24.75
N LEU A 229 -10.88 -1.35 24.07
CA LEU A 229 -10.61 -1.57 22.65
C LEU A 229 -10.26 -3.02 22.33
N GLU A 230 -9.59 -3.71 23.25
CA GLU A 230 -9.23 -5.12 23.14
C GLU A 230 -10.46 -6.06 23.07
N GLN A 231 -11.64 -5.58 23.45
CA GLN A 231 -12.91 -6.31 23.35
C GLN A 231 -13.78 -5.82 22.18
N ARG A 232 -13.21 -5.01 21.29
CA ARG A 232 -13.86 -4.43 20.12
C ARG A 232 -12.97 -4.62 18.89
N SER A 233 -12.89 -5.86 18.38
CA SER A 233 -12.00 -6.25 17.28
C SER A 233 -12.75 -6.99 16.16
N LEU A 234 -12.11 -7.13 14.98
CA LEU A 234 -12.63 -8.01 13.91
C LEU A 234 -12.73 -9.48 14.35
N GLY A 235 -11.89 -9.93 15.28
CA GLY A 235 -12.02 -11.24 15.90
C GLY A 235 -13.33 -11.39 16.68
N ASP A 236 -13.84 -10.30 17.28
CA ASP A 236 -15.16 -10.34 17.96
C ASP A 236 -16.30 -10.34 16.94
N VAL A 237 -16.16 -9.66 15.80
CA VAL A 237 -17.11 -9.80 14.67
C VAL A 237 -17.14 -11.25 14.17
N TYR A 238 -15.95 -11.86 13.96
CA TYR A 238 -15.87 -13.27 13.58
C TYR A 238 -16.55 -14.20 14.59
N LYS A 239 -16.32 -14.01 15.88
CA LYS A 239 -16.95 -14.81 16.95
C LYS A 239 -18.48 -14.73 16.93
N ILE A 240 -19.04 -13.57 16.61
CA ILE A 240 -20.49 -13.43 16.44
C ILE A 240 -20.98 -14.31 15.29
N LEU A 241 -20.33 -14.27 14.13
CA LEU A 241 -20.68 -15.08 12.97
C LEU A 241 -20.49 -16.58 13.20
N ALA A 242 -19.46 -16.98 13.94
CA ALA A 242 -19.10 -18.38 14.15
C ALA A 242 -19.95 -19.05 15.22
N TYR A 243 -20.36 -18.33 16.27
CA TYR A 243 -20.97 -18.94 17.46
C TYR A 243 -22.44 -18.57 17.69
N LYS A 244 -22.98 -17.53 17.02
CA LYS A 244 -24.38 -17.17 17.14
C LYS A 244 -25.20 -17.67 15.95
N SER A 245 -26.40 -18.13 16.24
CA SER A 245 -27.37 -18.48 15.19
C SER A 245 -27.86 -17.21 14.45
N VAL A 246 -28.41 -17.41 13.25
CA VAL A 246 -29.02 -16.34 12.44
C VAL A 246 -30.04 -15.53 13.25
N ASN A 247 -30.89 -16.24 14.00
CA ASN A 247 -31.94 -15.61 14.82
C ASN A 247 -31.35 -14.79 15.98
N GLU A 248 -30.29 -15.27 16.62
CA GLU A 248 -29.60 -14.53 17.67
C GLU A 248 -28.91 -13.27 17.16
N ILE A 249 -28.28 -13.32 15.96
CA ILE A 249 -27.68 -12.16 15.33
C ILE A 249 -28.76 -11.12 15.03
N ASN A 250 -29.86 -11.54 14.38
CA ASN A 250 -30.94 -10.65 14.00
C ASN A 250 -31.63 -10.05 15.23
N ARG A 251 -31.85 -10.83 16.30
CA ARG A 251 -32.38 -10.33 17.56
C ARG A 251 -31.46 -9.30 18.19
N THR A 252 -30.15 -9.63 18.33
CA THR A 252 -29.14 -8.72 18.93
C THR A 252 -29.09 -7.38 18.21
N LEU A 253 -29.08 -7.37 16.87
CA LEU A 253 -29.04 -6.14 16.08
C LEU A 253 -30.43 -5.46 16.03
N GLY A 254 -31.50 -6.24 16.11
CA GLY A 254 -32.90 -5.75 16.14
C GLY A 254 -33.27 -5.01 17.42
N GLU A 255 -32.73 -5.42 18.56
CA GLU A 255 -33.00 -4.81 19.89
C GLU A 255 -32.21 -3.51 20.13
N LEU A 256 -31.28 -3.16 19.25
CA LEU A 256 -30.54 -1.89 19.36
C LEU A 256 -31.47 -0.68 19.21
N PRO A 257 -31.16 0.46 19.84
CA PRO A 257 -31.90 1.70 19.68
C PRO A 257 -32.02 2.13 18.21
N PRO A 258 -33.08 2.80 17.79
CA PRO A 258 -33.30 3.23 16.41
C PRO A 258 -32.16 4.10 15.84
N GLU A 259 -31.54 4.91 16.69
CA GLU A 259 -30.42 5.80 16.35
C GLU A 259 -29.06 5.09 16.25
N HIS A 260 -28.99 3.81 16.63
CA HIS A 260 -27.71 3.07 16.59
C HIS A 260 -27.22 2.87 15.14
N PRO A 261 -25.94 3.18 14.82
CA PRO A 261 -25.46 3.16 13.43
C PRO A 261 -25.54 1.78 12.76
N ALA A 262 -25.62 0.69 13.51
CA ALA A 262 -25.81 -0.65 12.97
C ALA A 262 -27.21 -0.87 12.34
N LYS A 263 -28.22 -0.05 12.69
CA LYS A 263 -29.62 -0.27 12.25
C LYS A 263 -29.81 -0.13 10.75
N GLY A 264 -29.21 0.87 10.14
CA GLY A 264 -29.29 1.10 8.70
C GLY A 264 -28.79 -0.09 7.89
N PRO A 265 -27.50 -0.47 8.05
CA PRO A 265 -26.94 -1.64 7.38
C PRO A 265 -27.67 -2.95 7.69
N HIS A 266 -28.06 -3.18 8.94
CA HIS A 266 -28.85 -4.36 9.31
C HIS A 266 -30.22 -4.38 8.58
N GLY A 267 -30.91 -3.24 8.52
CA GLY A 267 -32.15 -3.13 7.77
C GLY A 267 -32.03 -3.44 6.28
N LEU A 268 -30.87 -3.06 5.67
CA LEU A 268 -30.57 -3.45 4.29
C LEU A 268 -30.29 -4.94 4.15
N PHE A 269 -29.55 -5.54 5.07
CA PHE A 269 -29.34 -7.00 5.10
C PHE A 269 -30.66 -7.77 5.19
N LEU A 270 -31.59 -7.33 6.02
CA LEU A 270 -32.92 -7.95 6.18
C LEU A 270 -33.82 -7.87 4.93
N LYS A 271 -33.46 -7.03 3.92
CA LYS A 271 -34.14 -7.03 2.61
C LYS A 271 -33.85 -8.29 1.78
N ALA A 272 -32.78 -9.01 2.08
CA ALA A 272 -32.56 -10.33 1.52
C ALA A 272 -33.65 -11.29 2.03
N ARG A 273 -34.04 -12.27 1.19
CA ARG A 273 -35.00 -13.29 1.60
C ARG A 273 -34.44 -14.10 2.78
N GLU A 274 -35.28 -14.43 3.74
CA GLU A 274 -34.90 -15.11 4.99
C GLU A 274 -34.09 -16.42 4.75
N ASN A 275 -34.48 -17.20 3.72
CA ASN A 275 -33.77 -18.43 3.36
C ASN A 275 -32.33 -18.22 2.85
N LEU A 276 -31.92 -16.97 2.57
CA LEU A 276 -30.57 -16.63 2.11
C LEU A 276 -29.67 -16.16 3.26
N TRP A 277 -30.21 -15.75 4.40
CA TRP A 277 -29.44 -15.16 5.51
C TRP A 277 -28.33 -16.10 6.01
N GLY A 278 -28.62 -17.40 6.12
CA GLY A 278 -27.64 -18.41 6.52
C GLY A 278 -26.44 -18.47 5.56
N ASN A 279 -26.70 -18.42 4.26
CA ASN A 279 -25.63 -18.45 3.26
C ASN A 279 -24.78 -17.18 3.29
N ILE A 280 -25.40 -16.00 3.51
CA ILE A 280 -24.68 -14.73 3.65
C ILE A 280 -23.77 -14.75 4.88
N ILE A 281 -24.26 -15.28 6.02
CA ILE A 281 -23.48 -15.41 7.26
C ILE A 281 -22.29 -16.36 7.06
N ILE A 282 -22.52 -17.52 6.39
CA ILE A 282 -21.45 -18.48 6.09
C ILE A 282 -20.41 -17.84 5.14
N GLY A 283 -20.85 -17.16 4.08
CA GLY A 283 -19.96 -16.47 3.15
C GLY A 283 -19.07 -15.44 3.87
N LEU A 284 -19.67 -14.56 4.66
CA LEU A 284 -18.94 -13.58 5.44
C LEU A 284 -18.03 -14.23 6.50
N GLY A 285 -18.47 -15.30 7.15
CA GLY A 285 -17.66 -16.07 8.10
C GLY A 285 -16.40 -16.65 7.43
N ASN A 286 -16.53 -17.16 6.20
CA ASN A 286 -15.39 -17.68 5.43
C ASN A 286 -14.38 -16.55 5.08
N ARG A 287 -14.84 -15.36 4.75
CA ARG A 287 -13.96 -14.18 4.51
C ARG A 287 -13.15 -13.81 5.75
N LEU A 288 -13.72 -13.96 6.92
CA LEU A 288 -13.09 -13.66 8.22
C LEU A 288 -12.47 -14.90 8.90
N ALA A 289 -12.39 -16.05 8.21
CA ALA A 289 -11.87 -17.31 8.79
C ALA A 289 -10.42 -17.20 9.29
N VAL A 290 -9.64 -16.24 8.80
CA VAL A 290 -8.29 -15.94 9.27
C VAL A 290 -8.24 -15.68 10.79
N PHE A 291 -9.31 -15.18 11.39
CA PHE A 291 -9.45 -14.93 12.84
C PHE A 291 -9.67 -16.21 13.69
N GLN A 292 -9.75 -17.37 13.04
CA GLN A 292 -9.63 -18.67 13.74
C GLN A 292 -8.23 -18.87 14.31
N ASN A 293 -7.21 -18.25 13.70
CA ASN A 293 -5.86 -18.28 14.23
C ASN A 293 -5.75 -17.37 15.47
N PRO A 294 -5.44 -17.93 16.66
CA PRO A 294 -5.36 -17.15 17.91
C PRO A 294 -4.30 -16.04 17.86
N LEU A 295 -3.22 -16.21 17.08
CA LEU A 295 -2.19 -15.17 16.93
C LEU A 295 -2.70 -13.99 16.11
N VAL A 296 -3.49 -14.25 15.05
CA VAL A 296 -4.15 -13.19 14.28
C VAL A 296 -5.14 -12.43 15.16
N ASP A 297 -6.00 -13.13 15.91
CA ASP A 297 -6.94 -12.52 16.86
C ASP A 297 -6.17 -11.64 17.87
N LYS A 298 -5.04 -12.13 18.42
CA LYS A 298 -4.21 -11.39 19.37
C LYS A 298 -3.65 -10.10 18.78
N ILE A 299 -2.98 -10.14 17.62
CA ILE A 299 -2.33 -8.96 17.03
C ILE A 299 -3.32 -7.92 16.51
N THR A 300 -4.53 -8.34 16.11
CA THR A 300 -5.59 -7.44 15.64
C THR A 300 -6.51 -6.96 16.76
N ARG A 301 -6.36 -7.47 17.95
CA ARG A 301 -7.06 -7.05 19.18
C ARG A 301 -6.28 -5.99 19.94
N ASN A 302 -4.96 -6.14 20.03
CA ASN A 302 -4.08 -5.16 20.63
C ASN A 302 -3.88 -3.95 19.71
N HIS A 303 -3.54 -2.79 20.27
CA HIS A 303 -3.37 -1.54 19.50
C HIS A 303 -2.09 -0.82 19.91
N ASP A 304 -0.94 -1.36 19.49
CA ASP A 304 0.39 -0.77 19.70
C ASP A 304 0.77 0.21 18.57
N VAL A 305 0.12 0.10 17.42
CA VAL A 305 0.37 0.91 16.23
C VAL A 305 -0.78 1.89 16.03
N ASP A 306 -0.53 3.15 16.34
CA ASP A 306 -1.47 4.25 16.11
C ASP A 306 -1.15 4.93 14.77
N LEU A 307 -2.09 4.91 13.81
CA LEU A 307 -1.91 5.50 12.49
C LEU A 307 -1.99 7.03 12.47
N LEU A 308 -2.46 7.66 13.53
CA LEU A 308 -2.47 9.12 13.66
C LEU A 308 -1.12 9.68 14.17
N LEU A 309 -0.33 8.84 14.81
CA LEU A 309 0.92 9.24 15.43
C LEU A 309 2.00 9.72 14.43
N PRO A 310 2.11 9.16 13.19
CA PRO A 310 3.06 9.64 12.17
C PRO A 310 2.90 11.10 11.78
N GLY A 311 1.72 11.69 11.96
CA GLY A 311 1.47 13.12 11.75
C GLY A 311 1.89 14.02 12.94
N GLN A 312 2.24 13.44 14.08
CA GLN A 312 2.53 14.16 15.32
C GLN A 312 4.01 14.08 15.71
N ARG A 313 4.66 12.97 15.40
CA ARG A 313 6.09 12.74 15.68
C ARG A 313 6.69 11.75 14.68
N PRO A 314 8.02 11.72 14.53
CA PRO A 314 8.68 10.75 13.64
C PRO A 314 8.38 9.30 14.04
N CYS A 315 7.78 8.55 13.10
CA CYS A 315 7.46 7.14 13.25
C CYS A 315 8.10 6.33 12.15
N ALA A 316 8.50 5.09 12.46
CA ALA A 316 8.94 4.12 11.47
C ALA A 316 8.14 2.82 11.67
N TYR A 317 7.13 2.61 10.82
CA TYR A 317 6.27 1.43 10.87
C TYR A 317 6.67 0.44 9.80
N PHE A 318 6.85 -0.81 10.18
CA PHE A 318 7.17 -1.91 9.28
C PHE A 318 5.99 -2.88 9.21
N VAL A 319 5.50 -3.13 8.01
CA VAL A 319 4.45 -4.11 7.74
C VAL A 319 5.10 -5.30 7.06
N ILE A 320 5.33 -6.36 7.83
CA ILE A 320 6.06 -7.55 7.39
C ILE A 320 5.02 -8.58 6.93
N ILE A 321 4.97 -8.83 5.61
CA ILE A 321 3.98 -9.69 4.98
C ILE A 321 4.67 -10.72 4.08
N SER A 322 4.18 -11.97 4.07
CA SER A 322 4.67 -12.97 3.13
C SER A 322 4.26 -12.63 1.70
N ALA A 323 5.22 -12.68 0.77
CA ALA A 323 4.94 -12.60 -0.65
C ALA A 323 4.17 -13.82 -1.19
N GLN A 324 4.24 -14.95 -0.48
CA GLN A 324 3.66 -16.24 -0.89
C GLN A 324 2.30 -16.52 -0.24
N ASP A 325 2.06 -16.03 0.97
CA ASP A 325 0.83 -16.26 1.71
C ASP A 325 -0.21 -15.19 1.39
N SER A 326 -1.30 -15.60 0.74
CA SER A 326 -2.40 -14.70 0.39
C SER A 326 -3.41 -14.50 1.53
N ALA A 327 -3.40 -15.35 2.56
CA ALA A 327 -4.41 -15.37 3.62
C ALA A 327 -4.46 -14.04 4.42
N TYR A 328 -3.32 -13.36 4.57
CA TYR A 328 -3.21 -12.12 5.34
C TYR A 328 -3.16 -10.86 4.48
N ARG A 329 -3.30 -10.97 3.14
CA ARG A 329 -3.21 -9.82 2.23
C ARG A 329 -4.24 -8.75 2.54
N PHE A 330 -5.46 -9.13 2.92
CA PHE A 330 -6.49 -8.16 3.23
C PHE A 330 -6.14 -7.31 4.47
N LEU A 331 -5.46 -7.89 5.48
CA LEU A 331 -5.02 -7.15 6.66
C LEU A 331 -3.98 -6.07 6.31
N SER A 332 -3.02 -6.41 5.44
CA SER A 332 -2.06 -5.43 4.96
C SER A 332 -2.70 -4.36 4.06
N SER A 333 -3.62 -4.76 3.16
CA SER A 333 -4.39 -3.82 2.35
C SER A 333 -5.22 -2.87 3.22
N LEU A 334 -5.83 -3.40 4.28
CA LEU A 334 -6.60 -2.62 5.23
C LEU A 334 -5.70 -1.63 5.99
N PHE A 335 -4.50 -2.06 6.41
CA PHE A 335 -3.52 -1.18 7.04
C PHE A 335 -3.22 0.03 6.16
N PHE A 336 -2.85 -0.20 4.89
CA PHE A 336 -2.51 0.88 3.95
C PHE A 336 -3.73 1.70 3.48
N SER A 337 -4.94 1.17 3.55
CA SER A 337 -6.16 1.93 3.23
C SER A 337 -6.56 2.91 4.33
N LEU A 338 -6.10 2.69 5.56
CA LEU A 338 -6.40 3.54 6.72
C LEU A 338 -5.24 4.48 7.09
N THR A 339 -4.09 4.37 6.38
CA THR A 339 -2.94 5.25 6.53
C THR A 339 -3.03 6.44 5.59
#